data_5e2745554d2c146bc73d5d80f6595f06
#
_entry.id   5e2745554d2c146bc73d5d80f6595f06
#
_cell.length_a   1.000
_cell.length_b   1.000
_cell.length_c   1.000
_cell.angle_alpha   90.00
_cell.angle_beta   90.00
_cell.angle_gamma   90.00
#
_symmetry.space_group_name_H-M   'P 1'
#
loop_
_entity.id
_entity.type
_entity.pdbx_description
1 polymer ?
#
loop_
_entity_poly.entity_id
_entity_poly.type
_entity_poly.pdbx_seq_one_letter_code
_entity_poly.pdbx_strand_id
1 'polypeptide(L)'
;VLFFKLYSLQITRHEELQSKAVSQQTRSSVVTANRGTIYDASGNILAISSTAETIFLSPKEINDALNDEENPVAWTKEILAGALAKILDISEEGILKKMARSDSMYEVLKYRVDEDIADQVRQYINDNKVKGVFLTTDAKRYYPYSDLAAQVIGFVGVDYTGLFGLEA
;
A
#
# COMPACT_ATOMS: atom_id res chain seq x y z
N VAL A 1 5.34 19.60 45.60
CA VAL A 1 6.00 19.65 44.25
C VAL A 1 5.22 18.83 43.25
N LEU A 2 4.85 17.56 43.57
CA LEU A 2 4.19 16.62 42.62
C LEU A 2 2.81 17.10 42.18
N PHE A 3 1.96 17.57 43.13
CA PHE A 3 0.64 18.10 42.84
C PHE A 3 0.66 19.33 41.94
N PHE A 4 1.62 20.22 42.12
CA PHE A 4 1.80 21.41 41.28
C PHE A 4 2.21 21.02 39.84
N LYS A 5 3.02 20.00 39.70
CA LYS A 5 3.45 19.48 38.40
C LYS A 5 2.29 18.83 37.64
N LEU A 6 1.48 18.01 38.33
CA LEU A 6 0.28 17.39 37.77
C LEU A 6 -0.78 18.45 37.36
N TYR A 7 -1.02 19.43 38.17
CA TYR A 7 -1.92 20.54 37.84
C TYR A 7 -1.45 21.29 36.58
N SER A 8 -0.17 21.62 36.51
CA SER A 8 0.41 22.29 35.33
C SER A 8 0.30 21.45 34.06
N LEU A 9 0.52 20.13 34.12
CA LEU A 9 0.42 19.26 32.95
C LEU A 9 -1.03 18.99 32.51
N GLN A 10 -1.94 18.81 33.48
CA GLN A 10 -3.32 18.42 33.16
C GLN A 10 -4.25 19.61 32.87
N ILE A 11 -3.97 20.79 33.42
CA ILE A 11 -4.84 21.95 33.26
C ILE A 11 -4.17 23.02 32.39
N THR A 12 -2.97 23.48 32.78
CA THR A 12 -2.34 24.62 32.10
C THR A 12 -1.81 24.24 30.70
N ARG A 13 -1.32 22.99 30.54
CA ARG A 13 -0.74 22.53 29.27
C ARG A 13 -1.56 21.43 28.59
N HIS A 14 -2.81 21.25 29.01
CA HIS A 14 -3.68 20.20 28.47
C HIS A 14 -3.88 20.34 26.96
N GLU A 15 -4.28 21.50 26.49
CA GLU A 15 -4.53 21.75 25.07
C GLU A 15 -3.28 21.59 24.20
N GLU A 16 -2.12 22.07 24.68
CA GLU A 16 -0.85 21.91 23.96
C GLU A 16 -0.46 20.43 23.83
N LEU A 17 -0.56 19.68 24.92
CA LEU A 17 -0.20 18.26 24.95
C LEU A 17 -1.19 17.42 24.16
N GLN A 18 -2.47 17.73 24.24
CA GLN A 18 -3.51 17.07 23.45
C GLN A 18 -3.34 17.32 21.95
N SER A 19 -3.06 18.56 21.54
CA SER A 19 -2.77 18.90 20.14
C SER A 19 -1.56 18.14 19.60
N LYS A 20 -0.48 18.05 20.40
CA LYS A 20 0.70 17.26 20.05
C LYS A 20 0.40 15.76 19.94
N ALA A 21 -0.38 15.22 20.87
CA ALA A 21 -0.78 13.81 20.85
C ALA A 21 -1.64 13.51 19.61
N VAL A 22 -2.62 14.34 19.31
CA VAL A 22 -3.46 14.22 18.11
C VAL A 22 -2.62 14.31 16.84
N SER A 23 -1.70 15.28 16.74
CA SER A 23 -0.83 15.42 15.56
C SER A 23 0.13 14.24 15.37
N GLN A 24 0.55 13.58 16.44
CA GLN A 24 1.38 12.37 16.37
C GLN A 24 0.57 11.11 16.02
N GLN A 25 -0.69 11.05 16.44
CA GLN A 25 -1.58 9.92 16.18
C GLN A 25 -2.31 10.04 14.83
N THR A 26 -2.52 11.27 14.36
CA THR A 26 -3.20 11.50 13.07
C THR A 26 -2.18 11.50 11.93
N ARG A 27 -2.05 10.38 11.24
CA ARG A 27 -1.42 10.37 9.93
C ARG A 27 -2.41 10.97 8.93
N SER A 28 -2.12 12.15 8.40
CA SER A 28 -2.83 12.63 7.22
C SER A 28 -2.40 11.79 6.02
N SER A 29 -3.23 10.84 5.60
CA SER A 29 -3.06 10.22 4.30
C SER A 29 -3.70 11.12 3.26
N VAL A 30 -2.95 11.57 2.28
CA VAL A 30 -3.51 12.25 1.12
C VAL A 30 -4.25 11.19 0.30
N VAL A 31 -5.58 11.22 0.34
CA VAL A 31 -6.40 10.40 -0.55
C VAL A 31 -6.38 11.09 -1.91
N THR A 32 -5.63 10.53 -2.85
CA THR A 32 -5.62 11.02 -4.23
C THR A 32 -6.97 10.68 -4.89
N ALA A 33 -7.63 11.70 -5.42
CA ALA A 33 -8.89 11.49 -6.16
C ALA A 33 -8.64 10.66 -7.42
N ASN A 34 -9.58 9.77 -7.75
CA ASN A 34 -9.52 9.03 -9.00
C ASN A 34 -9.70 9.98 -10.19
N ARG A 35 -8.96 9.74 -11.26
CA ARG A 35 -9.12 10.48 -12.53
C ARG A 35 -10.46 10.15 -13.16
N GLY A 36 -11.11 11.17 -13.74
CA GLY A 36 -12.36 11.03 -14.48
C GLY A 36 -12.24 10.09 -15.69
N THR A 37 -13.35 9.49 -16.10
CA THR A 37 -13.40 8.66 -17.30
C THR A 37 -13.40 9.55 -18.56
N ILE A 38 -12.62 9.16 -19.57
CA ILE A 38 -12.57 9.84 -20.86
C ILE A 38 -13.43 9.03 -21.84
N TYR A 39 -14.33 9.71 -22.53
CA TYR A 39 -15.24 9.12 -23.52
C TYR A 39 -14.97 9.68 -24.91
N ASP A 40 -15.33 8.92 -25.94
CA ASP A 40 -15.45 9.44 -27.29
C ASP A 40 -16.79 10.16 -27.52
N ALA A 41 -17.01 10.70 -28.71
CA ALA A 41 -18.26 11.37 -29.08
C ALA A 41 -19.47 10.41 -29.10
N SER A 42 -19.26 9.11 -29.15
CA SER A 42 -20.30 8.08 -29.14
C SER A 42 -20.56 7.51 -27.74
N GLY A 43 -19.81 7.97 -26.72
CA GLY A 43 -19.93 7.51 -25.34
C GLY A 43 -19.12 6.25 -25.01
N ASN A 44 -18.22 5.80 -25.90
CA ASN A 44 -17.34 4.68 -25.59
C ASN A 44 -16.21 5.14 -24.66
N ILE A 45 -15.82 4.29 -23.72
CA ILE A 45 -14.79 4.58 -22.74
C ILE A 45 -13.40 4.46 -23.38
N LEU A 46 -12.68 5.57 -23.48
CA LEU A 46 -11.30 5.62 -23.98
C LEU A 46 -10.27 5.48 -22.87
N ALA A 47 -10.54 5.98 -21.68
CA ALA A 47 -9.71 5.80 -20.50
C ALA A 47 -10.57 5.81 -19.22
N ILE A 48 -10.28 4.87 -18.31
CA ILE A 48 -10.99 4.73 -17.03
C ILE A 48 -10.00 4.43 -15.91
N SER A 49 -10.31 4.93 -14.70
CA SER A 49 -9.59 4.56 -13.49
C SER A 49 -10.26 3.35 -12.86
N SER A 50 -9.48 2.30 -12.60
CA SER A 50 -9.89 1.11 -11.87
C SER A 50 -9.20 1.07 -10.52
N THR A 51 -9.86 0.50 -9.53
CA THR A 51 -9.26 0.22 -8.24
C THR A 51 -8.18 -0.86 -8.43
N ALA A 52 -7.04 -0.62 -7.84
CA ALA A 52 -5.93 -1.55 -7.78
C ALA A 52 -5.34 -1.53 -6.39
N GLU A 53 -4.47 -2.45 -6.07
CA GLU A 53 -3.81 -2.49 -4.78
C GLU A 53 -2.30 -2.61 -4.93
N THR A 54 -1.57 -1.87 -4.11
CA THR A 54 -0.12 -2.00 -4.00
C THR A 54 0.20 -2.88 -2.81
N ILE A 55 1.00 -3.92 -3.03
CA ILE A 55 1.37 -4.91 -2.02
C ILE A 55 2.79 -4.62 -1.55
N PHE A 56 2.96 -4.50 -0.24
CA PHE A 56 4.25 -4.24 0.39
C PHE A 56 4.48 -5.10 1.63
N LEU A 57 5.74 -5.26 1.99
CA LEU A 57 6.16 -5.95 3.20
C LEU A 57 6.69 -4.95 4.24
N SER A 58 6.57 -5.34 5.49
CA SER A 58 7.35 -4.83 6.61
C SER A 58 8.32 -5.93 7.07
N PRO A 59 9.57 -5.97 6.57
CA PRO A 59 10.55 -6.99 6.97
C PRO A 59 10.79 -7.02 8.47
N LYS A 60 10.70 -5.86 9.14
CA LYS A 60 10.79 -5.76 10.60
C LYS A 60 9.69 -6.57 11.27
N GLU A 61 8.42 -6.36 10.89
CA GLU A 61 7.28 -7.08 11.48
C GLU A 61 7.30 -8.58 11.15
N ILE A 62 7.81 -8.96 9.97
CA ILE A 62 8.03 -10.36 9.61
C ILE A 62 9.05 -11.00 10.56
N ASN A 63 10.17 -10.32 10.83
CA ASN A 63 11.18 -10.82 11.77
C ASN A 63 10.65 -10.87 13.20
N ASP A 64 9.93 -9.84 13.63
CA ASP A 64 9.32 -9.80 14.96
C ASP A 64 8.32 -10.97 15.13
N ALA A 65 7.51 -11.26 14.11
CA ALA A 65 6.58 -12.38 14.14
C ALA A 65 7.25 -13.76 14.15
N LEU A 66 8.39 -13.91 13.46
CA LEU A 66 9.15 -15.16 13.45
C LEU A 66 9.91 -15.41 14.75
N ASN A 67 10.24 -14.36 15.49
CA ASN A 67 10.95 -14.43 16.78
C ASN A 67 9.99 -14.37 17.98
N ASP A 68 8.67 -14.33 17.76
CA ASP A 68 7.66 -14.29 18.82
C ASP A 68 7.49 -15.70 19.43
N GLU A 69 8.12 -15.93 20.57
CA GLU A 69 8.06 -17.23 21.29
C GLU A 69 6.68 -17.47 21.92
N GLU A 70 5.90 -16.42 22.22
CA GLU A 70 4.57 -16.55 22.83
C GLU A 70 3.53 -16.96 21.79
N ASN A 71 3.69 -16.52 20.54
CA ASN A 71 2.75 -16.80 19.45
C ASN A 71 3.49 -17.29 18.19
N PRO A 72 4.02 -18.53 18.20
CA PRO A 72 4.80 -19.03 17.09
C PRO A 72 3.96 -19.13 15.81
N VAL A 73 4.52 -18.65 14.70
CA VAL A 73 3.90 -18.73 13.38
C VAL A 73 4.28 -20.02 12.67
N ALA A 74 3.38 -20.56 11.86
CA ALA A 74 3.59 -21.82 11.12
C ALA A 74 4.35 -21.66 9.79
N TRP A 75 4.69 -20.43 9.39
CA TRP A 75 5.35 -20.12 8.14
C TRP A 75 6.79 -19.63 8.35
N THR A 76 7.64 -19.82 7.35
CA THR A 76 9.01 -19.29 7.29
C THR A 76 9.11 -18.26 6.16
N LYS A 77 10.24 -17.54 6.10
CA LYS A 77 10.49 -16.54 5.04
C LYS A 77 10.43 -17.16 3.64
N GLU A 78 10.97 -18.37 3.51
CA GLU A 78 11.04 -19.11 2.26
C GLU A 78 9.61 -19.54 1.81
N ILE A 79 8.81 -20.08 2.73
CA ILE A 79 7.43 -20.48 2.45
C ILE A 79 6.61 -19.26 2.04
N LEU A 80 6.74 -18.16 2.78
CA LEU A 80 6.03 -16.92 2.49
C LEU A 80 6.48 -16.32 1.14
N ALA A 81 7.79 -16.28 0.89
CA ALA A 81 8.33 -15.78 -0.38
C ALA A 81 7.89 -16.63 -1.56
N GLY A 82 7.95 -17.96 -1.45
CA GLY A 82 7.50 -18.87 -2.50
C GLY A 82 6.01 -18.77 -2.81
N ALA A 83 5.17 -18.60 -1.79
CA ALA A 83 3.72 -18.40 -1.98
C ALA A 83 3.42 -17.05 -2.67
N LEU A 84 4.00 -15.96 -2.16
CA LEU A 84 3.82 -14.63 -2.76
C LEU A 84 4.40 -14.55 -4.17
N ALA A 85 5.54 -15.21 -4.44
CA ALA A 85 6.13 -15.27 -5.77
C ALA A 85 5.18 -15.89 -6.81
N LYS A 86 4.48 -16.96 -6.43
CA LYS A 86 3.50 -17.63 -7.29
C LYS A 86 2.26 -16.79 -7.55
N ILE A 87 1.71 -16.15 -6.51
CA ILE A 87 0.48 -15.34 -6.62
C ILE A 87 0.77 -14.06 -7.42
N LEU A 88 1.90 -13.41 -7.17
CA LEU A 88 2.25 -12.12 -7.76
C LEU A 88 2.99 -12.22 -9.08
N ASP A 89 3.40 -13.44 -9.50
CA ASP A 89 4.24 -13.67 -10.68
C ASP A 89 5.52 -12.81 -10.65
N ILE A 90 6.28 -12.93 -9.56
CA ILE A 90 7.56 -12.24 -9.35
C ILE A 90 8.61 -13.20 -8.81
N SER A 91 9.89 -12.81 -8.92
CA SER A 91 11.00 -13.66 -8.47
C SER A 91 10.99 -13.85 -6.94
N GLU A 92 11.07 -15.10 -6.48
CA GLU A 92 11.21 -15.47 -5.08
C GLU A 92 12.48 -14.86 -4.46
N GLU A 93 13.61 -14.89 -5.18
CA GLU A 93 14.85 -14.27 -4.75
C GLU A 93 14.71 -12.77 -4.52
N GLY A 94 13.92 -12.09 -5.37
CA GLY A 94 13.61 -10.67 -5.22
C GLY A 94 12.86 -10.37 -3.93
N ILE A 95 11.92 -11.23 -3.54
CA ILE A 95 11.17 -11.12 -2.28
C ILE A 95 12.10 -11.36 -1.10
N LEU A 96 12.88 -12.45 -1.12
CA LEU A 96 13.82 -12.78 -0.05
C LEU A 96 14.86 -11.67 0.17
N LYS A 97 15.36 -11.06 -0.92
CA LYS A 97 16.27 -9.91 -0.84
C LYS A 97 15.65 -8.70 -0.16
N LYS A 98 14.37 -8.46 -0.38
CA LYS A 98 13.62 -7.39 0.31
C LYS A 98 13.39 -7.75 1.78
N MET A 99 13.03 -8.99 2.10
CA MET A 99 12.87 -9.49 3.47
C MET A 99 14.17 -9.49 4.28
N ALA A 100 15.33 -9.55 3.60
CA ALA A 100 16.63 -9.49 4.27
C ALA A 100 16.96 -8.12 4.88
N ARG A 101 16.23 -7.07 4.50
CA ARG A 101 16.38 -5.71 5.07
C ARG A 101 15.63 -5.61 6.41
N SER A 102 16.16 -6.24 7.43
CA SER A 102 15.51 -6.45 8.74
C SER A 102 14.93 -5.20 9.40
N ASP A 103 15.50 -4.01 9.15
CA ASP A 103 15.08 -2.76 9.76
C ASP A 103 14.05 -1.98 8.92
N SER A 104 13.79 -2.41 7.70
CA SER A 104 12.81 -1.78 6.82
C SER A 104 11.39 -2.10 7.26
N MET A 105 10.53 -1.07 7.27
CA MET A 105 9.09 -1.21 7.55
C MET A 105 8.24 -1.13 6.27
N TYR A 106 8.86 -0.83 5.14
CA TYR A 106 8.13 -0.65 3.89
C TYR A 106 8.99 -1.05 2.69
N GLU A 107 8.69 -2.21 2.11
CA GLU A 107 9.33 -2.73 0.90
C GLU A 107 8.24 -3.17 -0.09
N VAL A 108 8.04 -2.41 -1.16
CA VAL A 108 7.01 -2.72 -2.14
C VAL A 108 7.37 -3.97 -2.92
N LEU A 109 6.45 -4.93 -2.99
CA LEU A 109 6.55 -6.13 -3.81
C LEU A 109 6.08 -5.87 -5.23
N LYS A 110 4.85 -5.41 -5.36
CA LYS A 110 4.22 -5.13 -6.66
C LYS A 110 3.26 -3.96 -6.56
N TYR A 111 3.36 -3.05 -7.51
CA TYR A 111 2.44 -1.91 -7.63
C TYR A 111 1.21 -2.29 -8.43
N ARG A 112 0.05 -1.73 -8.10
CA ARG A 112 -1.18 -1.72 -8.89
C ARG A 112 -1.59 -3.10 -9.38
N VAL A 113 -1.65 -4.01 -8.43
CA VAL A 113 -2.14 -5.37 -8.63
C VAL A 113 -3.65 -5.32 -8.80
N ASP A 114 -4.18 -6.09 -9.74
CA ASP A 114 -5.61 -6.19 -9.97
C ASP A 114 -6.31 -6.89 -8.78
N GLU A 115 -7.58 -6.59 -8.57
CA GLU A 115 -8.34 -6.97 -7.36
C GLU A 115 -8.35 -8.48 -7.10
N ASP A 116 -8.48 -9.29 -8.16
CA ASP A 116 -8.50 -10.76 -8.09
C ASP A 116 -7.19 -11.35 -7.53
N ILE A 117 -6.05 -10.73 -7.88
CA ILE A 117 -4.73 -11.14 -7.35
C ILE A 117 -4.56 -10.63 -5.92
N ALA A 118 -5.01 -9.39 -5.64
CA ALA A 118 -4.99 -8.84 -4.31
C ALA A 118 -5.83 -9.66 -3.33
N ASP A 119 -6.99 -10.15 -3.76
CA ASP A 119 -7.85 -11.04 -2.96
C ASP A 119 -7.19 -12.38 -2.65
N GLN A 120 -6.47 -12.97 -3.61
CA GLN A 120 -5.70 -14.19 -3.36
C GLN A 120 -4.61 -13.97 -2.30
N VAL A 121 -3.91 -12.82 -2.36
CA VAL A 121 -2.92 -12.46 -1.33
C VAL A 121 -3.60 -12.26 0.01
N ARG A 122 -4.73 -11.58 0.06
CA ARG A 122 -5.51 -11.33 1.28
C ARG A 122 -6.01 -12.63 1.91
N GLN A 123 -6.51 -13.54 1.07
CA GLN A 123 -6.91 -14.87 1.52
C GLN A 123 -5.72 -15.65 2.10
N TYR A 124 -4.57 -15.66 1.41
CA TYR A 124 -3.37 -16.32 1.90
C TYR A 124 -2.90 -15.76 3.24
N ILE A 125 -2.92 -14.42 3.41
CA ILE A 125 -2.58 -13.75 4.67
C ILE A 125 -3.50 -14.20 5.80
N ASN A 126 -4.81 -14.26 5.55
CA ASN A 126 -5.80 -14.64 6.55
C ASN A 126 -5.70 -16.12 6.94
N ASP A 127 -5.58 -17.01 5.95
CA ASP A 127 -5.53 -18.46 6.17
C ASP A 127 -4.29 -18.88 6.96
N ASN A 128 -3.15 -18.23 6.69
CA ASN A 128 -1.87 -18.54 7.34
C ASN A 128 -1.52 -17.58 8.48
N LYS A 129 -2.39 -16.62 8.81
CA LYS A 129 -2.17 -15.60 9.85
C LYS A 129 -0.82 -14.88 9.66
N VAL A 130 -0.51 -14.54 8.42
CA VAL A 130 0.74 -13.88 8.06
C VAL A 130 0.75 -12.46 8.63
N LYS A 131 1.84 -12.09 9.29
CA LYS A 131 2.11 -10.72 9.76
C LYS A 131 3.16 -10.07 8.88
N GLY A 132 3.09 -8.75 8.73
CA GLY A 132 4.08 -7.96 8.00
C GLY A 132 3.91 -7.95 6.48
N VAL A 133 2.78 -8.42 5.95
CA VAL A 133 2.36 -8.22 4.54
C VAL A 133 1.11 -7.36 4.52
N PHE A 134 1.14 -6.28 3.74
CA PHE A 134 0.08 -5.29 3.69
C PHE A 134 -0.33 -4.96 2.27
N LEU A 135 -1.59 -4.59 2.13
CA LEU A 135 -2.17 -4.11 0.90
C LEU A 135 -2.66 -2.67 1.13
N THR A 136 -2.38 -1.79 0.20
CA THR A 136 -2.90 -0.42 0.22
C THR A 136 -3.60 -0.12 -1.09
N THR A 137 -4.76 0.53 -0.98
CA THR A 137 -5.55 0.92 -2.16
C THR A 137 -4.77 1.91 -3.01
N ASP A 138 -4.74 1.65 -4.30
CA ASP A 138 -4.13 2.47 -5.35
C ASP A 138 -5.12 2.57 -6.52
N ALA A 139 -4.81 3.38 -7.51
CA ALA A 139 -5.58 3.51 -8.72
C ALA A 139 -4.76 3.15 -9.94
N LYS A 140 -5.35 2.37 -10.85
CA LYS A 140 -4.75 1.97 -12.12
C LYS A 140 -5.53 2.58 -13.26
N ARG A 141 -4.83 3.26 -14.17
CA ARG A 141 -5.44 3.79 -15.39
C ARG A 141 -5.50 2.71 -16.44
N TYR A 142 -6.67 2.53 -17.03
CA TYR A 142 -6.92 1.52 -18.02
C TYR A 142 -7.34 2.18 -19.34
N TYR A 143 -6.77 1.69 -20.45
CA TYR A 143 -7.04 2.16 -21.82
C TYR A 143 -7.58 0.97 -22.63
N PRO A 144 -8.92 0.82 -22.74
CA PRO A 144 -9.53 -0.36 -23.37
C PRO A 144 -9.12 -0.59 -24.82
N TYR A 145 -8.80 0.48 -25.53
CA TYR A 145 -8.42 0.42 -26.96
C TYR A 145 -6.93 0.60 -27.21
N SER A 146 -6.09 0.35 -26.17
CA SER A 146 -4.62 0.42 -26.24
C SER A 146 -4.07 1.66 -26.95
N ASP A 147 -3.76 1.56 -28.24
CA ASP A 147 -3.08 2.61 -29.01
C ASP A 147 -4.04 3.63 -29.63
N LEU A 148 -5.37 3.41 -29.56
CA LEU A 148 -6.34 4.30 -30.17
C LEU A 148 -6.23 5.70 -29.56
N ALA A 149 -5.98 6.70 -30.40
CA ALA A 149 -5.84 8.11 -30.03
C ALA A 149 -4.79 8.38 -28.91
N ALA A 150 -3.79 7.51 -28.76
CA ALA A 150 -2.76 7.61 -27.71
C ALA A 150 -2.04 8.97 -27.69
N GLN A 151 -1.84 9.59 -28.87
CA GLN A 151 -1.23 10.92 -28.97
C GLN A 151 -2.15 12.06 -28.45
N VAL A 152 -3.46 11.84 -28.46
CA VAL A 152 -4.45 12.83 -27.99
C VAL A 152 -4.76 12.60 -26.52
N ILE A 153 -5.06 11.36 -26.15
CA ILE A 153 -5.38 10.96 -24.78
C ILE A 153 -4.15 11.14 -23.88
N GLY A 154 -2.99 10.72 -24.35
CA GLY A 154 -1.77 10.74 -23.55
C GLY A 154 -1.68 9.52 -22.63
N PHE A 155 -0.89 9.65 -21.58
CA PHE A 155 -0.67 8.59 -20.58
C PHE A 155 -0.36 9.16 -19.21
N VAL A 156 -0.48 8.30 -18.21
CA VAL A 156 -0.27 8.60 -16.80
C VAL A 156 1.04 7.96 -16.34
N GLY A 157 1.84 8.70 -15.58
CA GLY A 157 3.08 8.21 -14.99
C GLY A 157 2.88 7.20 -13.85
N VAL A 158 3.99 6.70 -13.33
CA VAL A 158 4.00 5.74 -12.20
C VAL A 158 3.41 6.36 -10.94
N ASP A 159 3.54 7.66 -10.78
CA ASP A 159 2.99 8.46 -9.68
C ASP A 159 1.53 8.90 -9.90
N TYR A 160 0.87 8.36 -10.93
CA TYR A 160 -0.50 8.70 -11.32
C TYR A 160 -0.68 10.16 -11.79
N THR A 161 0.41 10.88 -12.09
CA THR A 161 0.35 12.19 -12.73
C THR A 161 0.21 12.04 -14.25
N GLY A 162 -0.60 12.89 -14.88
CA GLY A 162 -0.69 12.95 -16.33
C GLY A 162 0.58 13.54 -16.91
N LEU A 163 1.16 12.87 -17.89
CA LEU A 163 2.43 13.28 -18.49
C LEU A 163 2.24 13.93 -19.84
N PHE A 164 1.16 13.62 -20.55
CA PHE A 164 0.92 14.11 -21.89
C PHE A 164 -0.57 14.05 -22.26
N GLY A 165 -1.00 14.87 -23.26
CA GLY A 165 -2.34 14.85 -23.86
C GLY A 165 -3.43 15.31 -22.91
N LEU A 166 -4.62 14.71 -23.01
CA LEU A 166 -5.77 14.99 -22.14
C LEU A 166 -5.58 14.49 -20.70
N GLU A 167 -4.61 13.58 -20.48
CA GLU A 167 -4.25 13.10 -19.15
C GLU A 167 -3.37 14.10 -18.38
N ALA A 168 -2.71 15.05 -19.03
CA ALA A 168 -1.93 16.10 -18.39
C ALA A 168 -2.83 17.20 -17.81
#